data_5004cbe60518c0253ced1e45f39f1460
#
_entry.id   5004cbe60518c0253ced1e45f39f1460
#
_cell.length_a   1.000
_cell.length_b   1.000
_cell.length_c   1.000
_cell.angle_alpha   90.00
_cell.angle_beta   90.00
_cell.angle_gamma   90.00
#
_symmetry.space_group_name_H-M   'P 1'
#
loop_
_entity.id
_entity.type
_entity.pdbx_description
1 polymer ?
#
loop_
_entity_poly.entity_id
_entity_poly.type
_entity_poly.pdbx_seq_one_letter_code
_entity_poly.pdbx_strand_id
1 'polypeptide(L)'
;CMLFAGKFVDWMGTKKGYLWAIGVWSFGACIHAACGWATMHIEGYESVAAMAAVENGSAAALAIASVSVWLFLGARAILALGEAGNFPAAIKTTAEYFPKKDRAFATSIFNAGASVGALVAPATIPLLAQYFKDQGVGGGWEMAFIIIGGIGFLWMGAWVFMYDKPERSRFVNKAELAYMQQDDAEEQKAEDAPKEKSVSIWECFKFRQTWSFIVGKFFTDGVWWFYLFWAPAYFSDQFGYKSSSGTGMALIVVLYAIVTIISIGGGYLPKIFVEKKGMNPYNGRMLAMLIFAFFPLLALFAQPLGIGLNSAWWPAIIIGLAGAGHQAWSANLFSTIGDMFPKSMVATITGIGGMAGGIGSFLINKGAGWLFTYSEGLGEAFSVFGFDGKQGGYMVVFCICAVAYLIAWSIMK
;
A
#
# COMPACT_ATOMS: atom_id res chain seq x y z
N CYS A 1 10.75 -6.31 7.89
CA CYS A 1 11.64 -5.89 6.77
C CYS A 1 11.68 -4.37 6.61
N MET A 2 10.54 -3.66 6.58
CA MET A 2 10.47 -2.19 6.32
C MET A 2 11.35 -1.36 7.26
N LEU A 3 11.43 -1.73 8.54
CA LEU A 3 12.28 -1.07 9.55
C LEU A 3 13.75 -0.96 9.11
N PHE A 4 14.30 -2.06 8.61
CA PHE A 4 15.68 -2.11 8.16
C PHE A 4 15.87 -1.56 6.74
N ALA A 5 14.87 -1.72 5.88
CA ALA A 5 14.90 -1.25 4.52
C ALA A 5 15.00 0.28 4.43
N GLY A 6 14.28 1.02 5.28
CA GLY A 6 14.40 2.47 5.37
C GLY A 6 15.82 2.91 5.73
N LYS A 7 16.41 2.29 6.76
CA LYS A 7 17.80 2.56 7.17
C LYS A 7 18.81 2.21 6.07
N PHE A 8 18.57 1.10 5.36
CA PHE A 8 19.39 0.70 4.23
C PHE A 8 19.37 1.74 3.10
N VAL A 9 18.18 2.28 2.78
CA VAL A 9 18.03 3.33 1.76
C VAL A 9 18.75 4.63 2.19
N ASP A 10 18.68 5.00 3.47
CA ASP A 10 19.38 6.17 3.98
C ASP A 10 20.90 5.98 3.92
N TRP A 11 21.39 4.79 4.27
CA TRP A 11 22.81 4.46 4.23
C TRP A 11 23.37 4.38 2.81
N MET A 12 22.67 3.70 1.88
CA MET A 12 23.11 3.53 0.49
C MET A 12 22.95 4.80 -0.35
N GLY A 13 22.10 5.72 0.07
CA GLY A 13 21.60 6.85 -0.71
C GLY A 13 20.50 6.43 -1.68
N THR A 14 19.68 7.40 -2.07
CA THR A 14 18.41 7.19 -2.81
C THR A 14 18.60 6.41 -4.10
N LYS A 15 19.58 6.79 -4.96
CA LYS A 15 19.81 6.14 -6.26
C LYS A 15 20.07 4.63 -6.11
N LYS A 16 21.06 4.27 -5.30
CA LYS A 16 21.47 2.87 -5.12
C LYS A 16 20.48 2.09 -4.28
N GLY A 17 19.98 2.69 -3.19
CA GLY A 17 19.00 2.03 -2.31
C GLY A 17 17.74 1.64 -3.05
N TYR A 18 17.23 2.51 -3.92
CA TYR A 18 16.04 2.22 -4.71
C TYR A 18 16.32 1.13 -5.77
N LEU A 19 17.48 1.17 -6.45
CA LEU A 19 17.88 0.12 -7.40
C LEU A 19 17.93 -1.26 -6.72
N TRP A 20 18.52 -1.35 -5.53
CA TRP A 20 18.56 -2.60 -4.79
C TRP A 20 17.15 -3.06 -4.39
N ALA A 21 16.30 -2.16 -3.92
CA ALA A 21 14.92 -2.48 -3.55
C ALA A 21 14.15 -3.07 -4.74
N ILE A 22 14.14 -2.38 -5.88
CA ILE A 22 13.45 -2.86 -7.09
C ILE A 22 14.11 -4.13 -7.65
N GLY A 23 15.44 -4.22 -7.64
CA GLY A 23 16.15 -5.40 -8.13
C GLY A 23 15.79 -6.67 -7.35
N VAL A 24 15.83 -6.61 -6.02
CA VAL A 24 15.44 -7.74 -5.16
C VAL A 24 13.95 -8.05 -5.31
N TRP A 25 13.09 -7.03 -5.40
CA TRP A 25 11.65 -7.20 -5.64
C TRP A 25 11.37 -7.90 -6.97
N SER A 26 11.98 -7.43 -8.07
CA SER A 26 11.84 -8.00 -9.42
C SER A 26 12.35 -9.43 -9.49
N PHE A 27 13.51 -9.69 -8.89
CA PHE A 27 14.07 -11.04 -8.79
C PHE A 27 13.16 -11.97 -7.98
N GLY A 28 12.65 -11.51 -6.84
CA GLY A 28 11.67 -12.25 -6.04
C GLY A 28 10.40 -12.57 -6.82
N ALA A 29 9.89 -11.63 -7.64
CA ALA A 29 8.76 -11.87 -8.53
C ALA A 29 9.08 -13.01 -9.53
N CYS A 30 10.22 -12.95 -10.21
CA CYS A 30 10.62 -14.00 -11.16
C CYS A 30 10.80 -15.37 -10.51
N ILE A 31 11.31 -15.46 -9.28
CA ILE A 31 11.47 -16.72 -8.55
C ILE A 31 10.13 -17.42 -8.32
N HIS A 32 9.03 -16.68 -8.11
CA HIS A 32 7.71 -17.29 -7.97
C HIS A 32 7.35 -18.17 -9.18
N ALA A 33 7.75 -17.77 -10.38
CA ALA A 33 7.51 -18.57 -11.58
C ALA A 33 8.19 -19.95 -11.55
N ALA A 34 9.30 -20.07 -10.84
CA ALA A 34 10.04 -21.34 -10.72
C ALA A 34 9.52 -22.26 -9.61
N CYS A 35 8.66 -21.77 -8.69
CA CYS A 35 8.23 -22.55 -7.52
C CYS A 35 7.46 -23.82 -7.91
N GLY A 36 6.58 -23.75 -8.91
CA GLY A 36 5.84 -24.91 -9.38
C GLY A 36 6.75 -25.99 -9.99
N TRP A 37 7.71 -25.57 -10.83
CA TRP A 37 8.71 -26.44 -11.41
C TRP A 37 9.63 -27.06 -10.35
N ALA A 38 10.07 -26.28 -9.37
CA ALA A 38 10.89 -26.77 -8.26
C ALA A 38 10.12 -27.80 -7.40
N THR A 39 8.84 -27.55 -7.10
CA THR A 39 7.98 -28.52 -6.39
C THR A 39 7.90 -29.84 -7.13
N MET A 40 7.66 -29.78 -8.45
CA MET A 40 7.58 -30.95 -9.33
C MET A 40 8.85 -31.80 -9.24
N HIS A 41 10.02 -31.19 -9.33
CA HIS A 41 11.31 -31.92 -9.26
C HIS A 41 11.60 -32.50 -7.86
N ILE A 42 11.27 -31.76 -6.80
CA ILE A 42 11.48 -32.24 -5.42
C ILE A 42 10.59 -33.45 -5.12
N GLU A 43 9.35 -33.43 -5.58
CA GLU A 43 8.38 -34.52 -5.37
C GLU A 43 8.52 -35.65 -6.42
N GLY A 44 9.42 -35.51 -7.39
CA GLY A 44 9.75 -36.57 -8.36
C GLY A 44 8.71 -36.77 -9.46
N TYR A 45 7.92 -35.77 -9.83
CA TYR A 45 6.95 -35.86 -10.93
C TYR A 45 7.61 -35.54 -12.28
N GLU A 46 7.17 -36.24 -13.33
CA GLU A 46 7.68 -36.03 -14.70
C GLU A 46 7.20 -34.73 -15.32
N SER A 47 6.05 -34.21 -14.89
CA SER A 47 5.48 -32.98 -15.40
C SER A 47 4.60 -32.26 -14.36
N VAL A 48 4.43 -30.95 -14.51
CA VAL A 48 3.50 -30.16 -13.70
C VAL A 48 2.05 -30.64 -13.88
N ALA A 49 1.71 -31.13 -15.07
CA ALA A 49 0.39 -31.71 -15.34
C ALA A 49 0.15 -33.03 -14.58
N ALA A 50 1.18 -33.91 -14.52
CA ALA A 50 1.12 -35.15 -13.74
C ALA A 50 0.99 -34.84 -12.23
N MET A 51 1.73 -33.86 -11.73
CA MET A 51 1.61 -33.39 -10.36
C MET A 51 0.22 -32.80 -10.04
N ALA A 52 -0.35 -32.02 -10.95
CA ALA A 52 -1.68 -31.41 -10.80
C ALA A 52 -2.83 -32.42 -10.88
N ALA A 53 -2.60 -33.62 -11.48
CA ALA A 53 -3.58 -34.69 -11.56
C ALA A 53 -3.69 -35.54 -10.29
N VAL A 54 -2.85 -35.31 -9.27
CA VAL A 54 -2.89 -36.06 -8.01
C VAL A 54 -4.21 -35.78 -7.27
N GLU A 55 -4.83 -36.86 -6.78
CA GLU A 55 -6.13 -36.79 -6.10
C GLU A 55 -6.05 -35.88 -4.86
N ASN A 56 -6.97 -34.92 -4.79
CA ASN A 56 -7.07 -33.99 -3.67
C ASN A 56 -7.32 -34.73 -2.34
N GLY A 57 -6.58 -34.34 -1.29
CA GLY A 57 -6.71 -34.97 0.03
C GLY A 57 -5.85 -36.22 0.22
N SER A 58 -5.19 -36.72 -0.82
CA SER A 58 -4.23 -37.84 -0.68
C SER A 58 -2.95 -37.40 0.05
N ALA A 59 -2.20 -38.39 0.60
CA ALA A 59 -0.91 -38.12 1.23
C ALA A 59 0.09 -37.45 0.25
N ALA A 60 0.05 -37.86 -1.02
CA ALA A 60 0.86 -37.22 -2.08
C ALA A 60 0.48 -35.77 -2.31
N ALA A 61 -0.82 -35.43 -2.35
CA ALA A 61 -1.28 -34.06 -2.47
C ALA A 61 -0.85 -33.18 -1.28
N LEU A 62 -0.85 -33.73 -0.06
CA LEU A 62 -0.37 -33.03 1.13
C LEU A 62 1.14 -32.80 1.10
N ALA A 63 1.95 -33.74 0.60
CA ALA A 63 3.38 -33.58 0.40
C ALA A 63 3.67 -32.48 -0.61
N ILE A 64 3.04 -32.52 -1.79
CA ILE A 64 3.13 -31.47 -2.83
C ILE A 64 2.77 -30.11 -2.24
N ALA A 65 1.65 -30.01 -1.52
CA ALA A 65 1.20 -28.75 -0.91
C ALA A 65 2.22 -28.24 0.12
N SER A 66 2.79 -29.10 0.94
CA SER A 66 3.79 -28.73 1.95
C SER A 66 5.05 -28.14 1.29
N VAL A 67 5.64 -28.84 0.32
CA VAL A 67 6.84 -28.35 -0.39
C VAL A 67 6.55 -27.05 -1.14
N SER A 68 5.43 -27.00 -1.87
CA SER A 68 5.01 -25.81 -2.60
C SER A 68 4.86 -24.59 -1.70
N VAL A 69 4.17 -24.74 -0.55
CA VAL A 69 3.98 -23.65 0.42
C VAL A 69 5.31 -23.07 0.89
N TRP A 70 6.30 -23.91 1.24
CA TRP A 70 7.60 -23.41 1.71
C TRP A 70 8.39 -22.72 0.62
N LEU A 71 8.35 -23.21 -0.63
CA LEU A 71 8.99 -22.56 -1.78
C LEU A 71 8.37 -21.19 -2.07
N PHE A 72 7.04 -21.12 -2.12
CA PHE A 72 6.33 -19.84 -2.32
C PHE A 72 6.53 -18.87 -1.16
N LEU A 73 6.58 -19.34 0.10
CA LEU A 73 6.92 -18.52 1.26
C LEU A 73 8.35 -17.96 1.15
N GLY A 74 9.31 -18.77 0.73
CA GLY A 74 10.68 -18.33 0.49
C GLY A 74 10.76 -17.26 -0.61
N ALA A 75 10.13 -17.51 -1.75
CA ALA A 75 10.03 -16.56 -2.86
C ALA A 75 9.35 -15.25 -2.41
N ARG A 76 8.24 -15.35 -1.65
CA ARG A 76 7.52 -14.21 -1.08
C ARG A 76 8.36 -13.43 -0.09
N ALA A 77 9.17 -14.10 0.73
CA ALA A 77 10.09 -13.45 1.66
C ALA A 77 11.14 -12.60 0.91
N ILE A 78 11.74 -13.14 -0.17
CA ILE A 78 12.69 -12.40 -1.01
C ILE A 78 12.00 -11.20 -1.65
N LEU A 79 10.81 -11.38 -2.23
CA LEU A 79 10.02 -10.31 -2.83
C LEU A 79 9.71 -9.21 -1.80
N ALA A 80 9.27 -9.58 -0.60
CA ALA A 80 8.94 -8.66 0.48
C ALA A 80 10.16 -7.88 1.00
N LEU A 81 11.36 -8.46 0.98
CA LEU A 81 12.60 -7.75 1.32
C LEU A 81 12.86 -6.59 0.35
N GLY A 82 12.68 -6.82 -0.95
CA GLY A 82 12.80 -5.76 -1.97
C GLY A 82 11.67 -4.73 -1.87
N GLU A 83 10.43 -5.19 -1.79
CA GLU A 83 9.23 -4.35 -1.69
C GLU A 83 9.30 -3.38 -0.52
N ALA A 84 9.85 -3.80 0.60
CA ALA A 84 9.98 -2.99 1.82
C ALA A 84 10.77 -1.69 1.63
N GLY A 85 11.68 -1.63 0.66
CA GLY A 85 12.48 -0.45 0.36
C GLY A 85 11.82 0.56 -0.57
N ASN A 86 10.75 0.18 -1.28
CA ASN A 86 10.15 1.01 -2.33
C ASN A 86 9.54 2.30 -1.78
N PHE A 87 8.66 2.22 -0.78
CA PHE A 87 8.06 3.41 -0.18
C PHE A 87 9.08 4.33 0.51
N PRO A 88 10.00 3.84 1.35
CA PRO A 88 11.07 4.66 1.91
C PRO A 88 11.88 5.41 0.84
N ALA A 89 12.25 4.73 -0.24
CA ALA A 89 12.99 5.35 -1.33
C ALA A 89 12.16 6.38 -2.11
N ALA A 90 10.88 6.10 -2.38
CA ALA A 90 9.98 7.03 -3.06
C ALA A 90 9.73 8.29 -2.24
N ILE A 91 9.47 8.18 -0.93
CA ILE A 91 9.29 9.32 -0.03
C ILE A 91 10.57 10.15 0.05
N LYS A 92 11.73 9.49 0.13
CA LYS A 92 13.02 10.18 0.13
C LYS A 92 13.27 10.93 -1.19
N THR A 93 12.98 10.31 -2.33
CA THR A 93 13.04 10.97 -3.64
C THR A 93 12.14 12.22 -3.67
N THR A 94 10.93 12.12 -3.15
CA THR A 94 10.00 13.25 -3.06
C THR A 94 10.57 14.37 -2.17
N ALA A 95 11.21 14.03 -1.05
CA ALA A 95 11.83 15.01 -0.18
C ALA A 95 13.05 15.70 -0.81
N GLU A 96 13.76 15.02 -1.73
CA GLU A 96 14.91 15.58 -2.46
C GLU A 96 14.51 16.49 -3.63
N TYR A 97 13.40 16.18 -4.33
CA TYR A 97 13.00 16.87 -5.57
C TYR A 97 11.90 17.92 -5.40
N PHE A 98 11.22 17.94 -4.25
CA PHE A 98 10.08 18.82 -4.05
C PHE A 98 10.23 19.66 -2.79
N PRO A 99 9.93 20.97 -2.85
CA PRO A 99 9.84 21.82 -1.67
C PRO A 99 8.69 21.37 -0.77
N LYS A 100 8.77 21.71 0.52
CA LYS A 100 7.80 21.24 1.55
C LYS A 100 6.34 21.42 1.14
N LYS A 101 6.00 22.55 0.49
CA LYS A 101 4.63 22.85 0.05
C LYS A 101 4.07 21.90 -1.01
N ASP A 102 4.92 21.28 -1.84
CA ASP A 102 4.52 20.42 -2.97
C ASP A 102 4.64 18.92 -2.66
N ARG A 103 5.34 18.53 -1.59
CA ARG A 103 5.60 17.11 -1.25
C ARG A 103 4.33 16.26 -1.12
N ALA A 104 3.26 16.82 -0.54
CA ALA A 104 2.01 16.07 -0.38
C ALA A 104 1.34 15.80 -1.73
N PHE A 105 1.39 16.74 -2.66
CA PHE A 105 0.86 16.55 -4.01
C PHE A 105 1.68 15.50 -4.79
N ALA A 106 3.02 15.61 -4.78
CA ALA A 106 3.88 14.61 -5.40
C ALA A 106 3.66 13.20 -4.81
N THR A 107 3.53 13.10 -3.49
CA THR A 107 3.25 11.84 -2.79
C THR A 107 1.89 11.27 -3.19
N SER A 108 0.86 12.10 -3.37
CA SER A 108 -0.47 11.62 -3.78
C SER A 108 -0.48 11.04 -5.19
N ILE A 109 0.34 11.57 -6.10
CA ILE A 109 0.45 11.06 -7.47
C ILE A 109 1.01 9.63 -7.47
N PHE A 110 2.12 9.37 -6.78
CA PHE A 110 2.65 8.01 -6.77
C PHE A 110 1.82 7.04 -5.89
N ASN A 111 1.18 7.51 -4.82
CA ASN A 111 0.23 6.70 -4.05
C ASN A 111 -0.97 6.25 -4.90
N ALA A 112 -1.45 7.10 -5.82
CA ALA A 112 -2.51 6.75 -6.75
C ALA A 112 -2.13 5.54 -7.63
N GLY A 113 -0.84 5.29 -7.85
CA GLY A 113 -0.34 4.11 -8.54
C GLY A 113 -0.79 2.79 -7.91
N ALA A 114 -0.93 2.73 -6.58
CA ALA A 114 -1.45 1.55 -5.89
C ALA A 114 -2.92 1.26 -6.27
N SER A 115 -3.75 2.29 -6.38
CA SER A 115 -5.15 2.17 -6.79
C SER A 115 -5.27 1.78 -8.28
N VAL A 116 -4.42 2.36 -9.13
CA VAL A 116 -4.32 1.98 -10.54
C VAL A 116 -3.89 0.52 -10.69
N GLY A 117 -2.90 0.07 -9.90
CA GLY A 117 -2.49 -1.32 -9.86
C GLY A 117 -3.62 -2.26 -9.44
N ALA A 118 -4.37 -1.91 -8.40
CA ALA A 118 -5.52 -2.67 -7.92
C ALA A 118 -6.66 -2.76 -8.94
N LEU A 119 -6.76 -1.78 -9.86
CA LEU A 119 -7.71 -1.78 -10.95
C LEU A 119 -7.23 -2.62 -12.15
N VAL A 120 -5.96 -2.45 -12.54
CA VAL A 120 -5.41 -3.04 -13.77
C VAL A 120 -5.08 -4.52 -13.57
N ALA A 121 -4.53 -4.92 -12.42
CA ALA A 121 -4.05 -6.28 -12.21
C ALA A 121 -5.15 -7.37 -12.31
N PRO A 122 -6.34 -7.22 -11.69
CA PRO A 122 -7.41 -8.22 -11.84
C PRO A 122 -7.94 -8.37 -13.28
N ALA A 123 -7.85 -7.32 -14.08
CA ALA A 123 -8.27 -7.35 -15.47
C ALA A 123 -7.21 -7.97 -16.40
N THR A 124 -5.94 -7.74 -16.13
CA THR A 124 -4.84 -8.11 -17.06
C THR A 124 -4.17 -9.44 -16.72
N ILE A 125 -3.94 -9.73 -15.44
CA ILE A 125 -3.18 -10.92 -15.01
C ILE A 125 -3.90 -12.22 -15.41
N PRO A 126 -5.22 -12.41 -15.18
CA PRO A 126 -5.89 -13.61 -15.60
C PRO A 126 -5.89 -13.83 -17.14
N LEU A 127 -6.06 -12.74 -17.91
CA LEU A 127 -5.98 -12.81 -19.38
C LEU A 127 -4.59 -13.23 -19.85
N LEU A 128 -3.56 -12.67 -19.25
CA LEU A 128 -2.18 -13.01 -19.55
C LEU A 128 -1.88 -14.48 -19.22
N ALA A 129 -2.30 -14.93 -18.03
CA ALA A 129 -2.14 -16.32 -17.61
C ALA A 129 -2.89 -17.28 -18.55
N GLN A 130 -4.13 -16.96 -18.91
CA GLN A 130 -4.90 -17.78 -19.86
C GLN A 130 -4.23 -17.84 -21.24
N TYR A 131 -3.78 -16.71 -21.77
CA TYR A 131 -3.06 -16.65 -23.06
C TYR A 131 -1.85 -17.58 -23.08
N PHE A 132 -0.98 -17.55 -22.07
CA PHE A 132 0.20 -18.40 -22.03
C PHE A 132 -0.14 -19.88 -21.77
N LYS A 133 -1.17 -20.14 -20.99
CA LYS A 133 -1.69 -21.50 -20.82
C LYS A 133 -2.16 -22.09 -22.14
N ASP A 134 -2.87 -21.33 -22.95
CA ASP A 134 -3.35 -21.75 -24.28
C ASP A 134 -2.20 -21.98 -25.28
N GLN A 135 -1.05 -21.30 -25.06
CA GLN A 135 0.19 -21.54 -25.80
C GLN A 135 1.00 -22.73 -25.29
N GLY A 136 0.51 -23.45 -24.28
CA GLY A 136 1.21 -24.62 -23.71
C GLY A 136 2.38 -24.26 -22.78
N VAL A 137 2.47 -23.04 -22.29
CA VAL A 137 3.53 -22.58 -21.38
C VAL A 137 3.10 -22.81 -19.94
N GLY A 138 3.37 -23.99 -19.40
CA GLY A 138 3.09 -24.35 -18.00
C GLY A 138 1.62 -24.15 -17.61
N GLY A 139 1.36 -23.59 -16.45
CA GLY A 139 0.03 -23.16 -15.99
C GLY A 139 -0.37 -21.77 -16.52
N GLY A 140 0.54 -21.06 -17.21
CA GLY A 140 0.38 -19.72 -17.74
C GLY A 140 0.61 -18.60 -16.72
N TRP A 141 0.33 -18.84 -15.44
CA TRP A 141 0.50 -17.87 -14.37
C TRP A 141 1.99 -17.55 -14.10
N GLU A 142 2.91 -18.46 -14.38
CA GLU A 142 4.35 -18.29 -14.27
C GLU A 142 4.84 -17.12 -15.10
N MET A 143 4.29 -16.99 -16.31
CA MET A 143 4.64 -15.90 -17.24
C MET A 143 4.18 -14.54 -16.73
N ALA A 144 3.07 -14.48 -15.99
CA ALA A 144 2.66 -13.22 -15.35
C ALA A 144 3.70 -12.73 -14.34
N PHE A 145 4.26 -13.61 -13.52
CA PHE A 145 5.35 -13.25 -12.59
C PHE A 145 6.64 -12.82 -13.32
N ILE A 146 7.02 -13.53 -14.39
CA ILE A 146 8.21 -13.18 -15.19
C ILE A 146 8.04 -11.82 -15.85
N ILE A 147 6.88 -11.54 -16.44
CA ILE A 147 6.63 -10.27 -17.12
C ILE A 147 6.63 -9.11 -16.13
N ILE A 148 5.94 -9.25 -14.99
CA ILE A 148 5.90 -8.21 -13.97
C ILE A 148 7.31 -7.98 -13.37
N GLY A 149 8.05 -9.05 -13.06
CA GLY A 149 9.44 -8.93 -12.62
C GLY A 149 10.33 -8.28 -13.69
N GLY A 150 10.13 -8.64 -14.96
CA GLY A 150 10.81 -8.04 -16.11
C GLY A 150 10.56 -6.53 -16.26
N ILE A 151 9.31 -6.10 -16.08
CA ILE A 151 8.96 -4.67 -16.05
C ILE A 151 9.73 -3.92 -14.95
N GLY A 152 9.92 -4.54 -13.78
CA GLY A 152 10.73 -3.96 -12.72
C GLY A 152 12.20 -3.77 -13.13
N PHE A 153 12.79 -4.72 -13.83
CA PHE A 153 14.17 -4.55 -14.38
C PHE A 153 14.25 -3.47 -15.45
N LEU A 154 13.22 -3.34 -16.32
CA LEU A 154 13.14 -2.23 -17.27
C LEU A 154 13.06 -0.87 -16.55
N TRP A 155 12.26 -0.79 -15.49
CA TRP A 155 12.19 0.41 -14.65
C TRP A 155 13.55 0.74 -14.03
N MET A 156 14.31 -0.25 -13.54
CA MET A 156 15.66 -0.03 -13.03
C MET A 156 16.58 0.60 -14.09
N GLY A 157 16.50 0.14 -15.33
CA GLY A 157 17.21 0.75 -16.45
C GLY A 157 16.85 2.23 -16.61
N ALA A 158 15.55 2.53 -16.67
CA ALA A 158 15.08 3.92 -16.73
C ALA A 158 15.59 4.76 -15.54
N TRP A 159 15.53 4.23 -14.32
CA TRP A 159 15.99 4.92 -13.11
C TRP A 159 17.48 5.26 -13.14
N VAL A 160 18.33 4.34 -13.59
CA VAL A 160 19.79 4.59 -13.73
C VAL A 160 20.07 5.79 -14.62
N PHE A 161 19.33 5.93 -15.73
CA PHE A 161 19.54 7.00 -16.71
C PHE A 161 18.86 8.31 -16.33
N MET A 162 17.71 8.26 -15.65
CA MET A 162 16.88 9.44 -15.37
C MET A 162 17.17 10.08 -14.01
N TYR A 163 17.49 9.26 -13.00
CA TYR A 163 17.66 9.79 -11.64
C TYR A 163 19.12 10.14 -11.36
N ASP A 164 19.32 11.36 -10.86
CA ASP A 164 20.51 11.78 -10.12
C ASP A 164 20.07 12.75 -9.02
N LYS A 165 20.98 13.19 -8.15
CA LYS A 165 20.66 14.26 -7.21
C LYS A 165 20.28 15.54 -7.97
N PRO A 166 19.33 16.37 -7.46
CA PRO A 166 18.90 17.59 -8.17
C PRO A 166 20.05 18.46 -8.68
N GLU A 167 21.12 18.63 -7.87
CA GLU A 167 22.30 19.44 -8.21
C GLU A 167 23.12 18.88 -9.36
N ARG A 168 23.01 17.58 -9.63
CA ARG A 168 23.76 16.86 -10.67
C ARG A 168 22.90 16.39 -11.83
N SER A 169 21.57 16.57 -11.70
CA SER A 169 20.63 16.09 -12.71
C SER A 169 20.74 16.95 -13.98
N ARG A 170 20.94 16.27 -15.11
CA ARG A 170 20.94 16.89 -16.44
C ARG A 170 19.57 17.41 -16.88
N PHE A 171 18.52 16.99 -16.20
CA PHE A 171 17.14 17.34 -16.50
C PHE A 171 16.63 18.55 -15.68
N VAL A 172 17.40 19.00 -14.70
CA VAL A 172 17.04 20.09 -13.80
C VAL A 172 17.77 21.37 -14.21
N ASN A 173 17.03 22.42 -14.54
CA ASN A 173 17.59 23.72 -14.83
C ASN A 173 17.84 24.53 -13.54
N LYS A 174 18.54 25.68 -13.65
CA LYS A 174 18.91 26.50 -12.48
C LYS A 174 17.69 27.07 -11.73
N ALA A 175 16.61 27.41 -12.46
CA ALA A 175 15.41 27.96 -11.86
C ALA A 175 14.62 26.85 -11.11
N GLU A 176 14.55 25.66 -11.68
CA GLU A 176 13.97 24.48 -11.02
C GLU A 176 14.78 24.08 -9.78
N LEU A 177 16.12 24.10 -9.88
CA LEU A 177 16.98 23.79 -8.73
C LEU A 177 16.74 24.78 -7.59
N ALA A 178 16.69 26.09 -7.89
CA ALA A 178 16.39 27.13 -6.91
C ALA A 178 14.99 26.94 -6.28
N TYR A 179 14.02 26.50 -7.09
CA TYR A 179 12.68 26.20 -6.59
C TYR A 179 12.66 24.98 -5.67
N MET A 180 13.38 23.91 -6.03
CA MET A 180 13.49 22.69 -5.20
C MET A 180 14.17 22.98 -3.86
N GLN A 181 15.15 23.87 -3.86
CA GLN A 181 16.00 24.21 -2.72
C GLN A 181 15.50 25.43 -1.91
N GLN A 182 14.30 25.96 -2.19
CA GLN A 182 13.81 27.17 -1.53
C GLN A 182 13.69 27.03 0.00
N ASP A 183 13.56 25.79 0.50
CA ASP A 183 13.47 25.49 1.94
C ASP A 183 14.83 25.10 2.55
N ASP A 184 15.89 24.89 1.73
CA ASP A 184 17.19 24.38 2.18
C ASP A 184 17.93 25.37 3.10
N ALA A 185 17.72 26.67 2.94
CA ALA A 185 18.31 27.68 3.82
C ALA A 185 17.79 27.61 5.27
N GLU A 186 16.59 27.12 5.47
CA GLU A 186 16.05 26.81 6.80
C GLU A 186 16.58 25.47 7.32
N GLU A 187 16.75 24.50 6.44
CA GLU A 187 17.30 23.18 6.77
C GLU A 187 18.81 23.24 7.07
N GLN A 188 19.60 24.06 6.32
CA GLN A 188 21.02 24.25 6.56
C GLN A 188 21.32 24.90 7.91
N LYS A 189 20.50 25.82 8.39
CA LYS A 189 20.64 26.34 9.76
C LYS A 189 20.44 25.29 10.85
N ALA A 190 19.74 24.19 10.51
CA ALA A 190 19.60 23.02 11.39
C ALA A 190 20.72 21.99 11.16
N GLU A 191 21.41 22.00 10.01
CA GLU A 191 22.53 21.09 9.66
C GLU A 191 23.92 21.65 10.04
N ASP A 192 24.07 22.94 10.31
CA ASP A 192 25.29 23.55 10.90
C ASP A 192 25.54 23.13 12.35
N ALA A 193 24.64 22.36 12.94
CA ALA A 193 24.95 21.47 14.06
C ALA A 193 25.90 20.35 13.61
N PRO A 194 26.87 19.91 14.43
CA PRO A 194 27.97 19.00 14.06
C PRO A 194 27.42 17.79 13.31
N LYS A 195 28.04 17.43 12.14
CA LYS A 195 27.64 16.32 11.26
C LYS A 195 27.13 15.14 12.06
N GLU A 196 25.81 14.99 12.09
CA GLU A 196 25.17 13.94 12.85
C GLU A 196 25.66 12.59 12.33
N LYS A 197 26.31 11.83 13.20
CA LYS A 197 26.54 10.40 13.04
C LYS A 197 25.22 9.78 12.63
N SER A 198 25.24 8.87 11.66
CA SER A 198 24.02 8.19 11.19
C SER A 198 23.18 7.74 12.41
N VAL A 199 22.05 8.40 12.62
CA VAL A 199 21.17 8.16 13.77
C VAL A 199 20.75 6.70 13.81
N SER A 200 20.89 6.07 14.96
CA SER A 200 20.48 4.68 15.15
C SER A 200 18.94 4.57 15.01
N ILE A 201 18.46 3.46 14.47
CA ILE A 201 17.01 3.18 14.44
C ILE A 201 16.38 3.34 15.82
N TRP A 202 17.08 2.89 16.86
CA TRP A 202 16.60 2.99 18.26
C TRP A 202 16.53 4.43 18.76
N GLU A 203 17.39 5.31 18.28
CA GLU A 203 17.33 6.74 18.61
C GLU A 203 16.12 7.43 17.99
N CYS A 204 15.65 6.96 16.84
CA CYS A 204 14.44 7.48 16.22
C CYS A 204 13.21 7.35 17.13
N PHE A 205 13.14 6.32 17.96
CA PHE A 205 12.03 6.12 18.90
C PHE A 205 12.03 7.09 20.09
N LYS A 206 13.08 7.89 20.28
CA LYS A 206 13.12 8.95 21.31
C LYS A 206 12.33 10.20 20.90
N PHE A 207 12.05 10.38 19.61
CA PHE A 207 11.31 11.54 19.11
C PHE A 207 9.80 11.32 19.21
N ARG A 208 9.08 12.28 19.81
CA ARG A 208 7.61 12.24 19.88
C ARG A 208 6.96 12.21 18.48
N GLN A 209 7.57 12.88 17.51
CA GLN A 209 7.14 12.90 16.10
C GLN A 209 7.14 11.51 15.48
N THR A 210 8.10 10.66 15.85
CA THR A 210 8.13 9.25 15.38
C THR A 210 6.92 8.48 15.90
N TRP A 211 6.56 8.64 17.17
CA TRP A 211 5.38 8.00 17.76
C TRP A 211 4.08 8.52 17.15
N SER A 212 3.99 9.82 16.90
CA SER A 212 2.85 10.41 16.17
C SER A 212 2.68 9.76 14.81
N PHE A 213 3.76 9.60 14.05
CA PHE A 213 3.74 8.92 12.75
C PHE A 213 3.40 7.42 12.86
N ILE A 214 3.96 6.70 13.86
CA ILE A 214 3.64 5.30 14.15
C ILE A 214 2.14 5.13 14.39
N VAL A 215 1.56 5.96 15.26
CA VAL A 215 0.12 5.92 15.58
C VAL A 215 -0.72 6.18 14.33
N GLY A 216 -0.37 7.23 13.56
CA GLY A 216 -1.04 7.56 12.33
C GLY A 216 -1.07 6.37 11.35
N LYS A 217 0.06 5.72 11.15
CA LYS A 217 0.19 4.56 10.24
C LYS A 217 -0.52 3.32 10.77
N PHE A 218 -0.35 3.02 12.06
CA PHE A 218 -0.92 1.83 12.68
C PHE A 218 -2.45 1.77 12.54
N PHE A 219 -3.13 2.87 12.90
CA PHE A 219 -4.60 2.91 12.85
C PHE A 219 -5.15 2.99 11.42
N THR A 220 -4.48 3.69 10.51
CA THR A 220 -5.07 4.02 9.21
C THR A 220 -4.74 3.05 8.09
N ASP A 221 -3.53 2.47 8.08
CA ASP A 221 -3.16 1.49 7.05
C ASP A 221 -4.02 0.22 7.13
N GLY A 222 -4.38 -0.21 8.34
CA GLY A 222 -5.28 -1.35 8.53
C GLY A 222 -6.61 -1.16 7.80
N VAL A 223 -7.19 0.02 7.86
CA VAL A 223 -8.45 0.36 7.18
C VAL A 223 -8.31 0.27 5.67
N TRP A 224 -7.22 0.80 5.12
CA TRP A 224 -6.95 0.71 3.68
C TRP A 224 -6.84 -0.72 3.19
N TRP A 225 -6.01 -1.53 3.88
CA TRP A 225 -5.82 -2.93 3.51
C TRP A 225 -7.09 -3.76 3.71
N PHE A 226 -7.93 -3.40 4.68
CA PHE A 226 -9.25 -3.98 4.82
C PHE A 226 -10.10 -3.69 3.58
N TYR A 227 -10.24 -2.44 3.15
CA TYR A 227 -11.00 -2.12 1.94
C TYR A 227 -10.45 -2.82 0.69
N LEU A 228 -9.13 -2.86 0.55
CA LEU A 228 -8.48 -3.46 -0.61
C LEU A 228 -8.78 -4.97 -0.72
N PHE A 229 -8.70 -5.70 0.37
CA PHE A 229 -8.86 -7.16 0.36
C PHE A 229 -10.31 -7.61 0.52
N TRP A 230 -11.11 -6.89 1.30
CA TRP A 230 -12.44 -7.34 1.66
C TRP A 230 -13.57 -6.69 0.87
N ALA A 231 -13.36 -5.56 0.17
CA ALA A 231 -14.43 -4.98 -0.64
C ALA A 231 -14.93 -5.93 -1.76
N PRO A 232 -14.05 -6.65 -2.50
CA PRO A 232 -14.51 -7.64 -3.47
C PRO A 232 -15.27 -8.80 -2.81
N ALA A 233 -14.82 -9.28 -1.66
CA ALA A 233 -15.49 -10.32 -0.89
C ALA A 233 -16.85 -9.83 -0.35
N TYR A 234 -16.92 -8.60 0.13
CA TYR A 234 -18.15 -7.95 0.57
C TYR A 234 -19.21 -7.91 -0.54
N PHE A 235 -18.85 -7.50 -1.76
CA PHE A 235 -19.78 -7.49 -2.89
C PHE A 235 -20.26 -8.89 -3.26
N SER A 236 -19.39 -9.89 -3.16
CA SER A 236 -19.74 -11.29 -3.41
C SER A 236 -20.65 -11.83 -2.31
N ASP A 237 -20.30 -11.60 -1.05
CA ASP A 237 -21.02 -12.14 0.12
C ASP A 237 -22.41 -11.52 0.32
N GLN A 238 -22.52 -10.19 0.10
CA GLN A 238 -23.74 -9.44 0.41
C GLN A 238 -24.68 -9.30 -0.79
N PHE A 239 -24.15 -9.30 -2.02
CA PHE A 239 -24.91 -9.02 -3.24
C PHE A 239 -24.76 -10.09 -4.32
N GLY A 240 -23.93 -11.11 -4.11
CA GLY A 240 -23.69 -12.19 -5.10
C GLY A 240 -22.82 -11.77 -6.29
N TYR A 241 -22.23 -10.56 -6.29
CA TYR A 241 -21.40 -10.08 -7.40
C TYR A 241 -19.95 -10.51 -7.27
N LYS A 242 -19.56 -11.60 -7.92
CA LYS A 242 -18.18 -12.06 -7.99
C LYS A 242 -17.31 -11.07 -8.77
N SER A 243 -16.05 -10.90 -8.35
CA SER A 243 -15.09 -10.03 -9.05
C SER A 243 -14.87 -10.36 -10.52
N SER A 244 -15.11 -11.61 -10.92
CA SER A 244 -15.06 -12.08 -12.32
C SER A 244 -16.31 -11.77 -13.12
N SER A 245 -17.42 -11.34 -12.49
CA SER A 245 -18.64 -10.94 -13.19
C SER A 245 -18.51 -9.51 -13.72
N GLY A 246 -19.21 -9.17 -14.80
CA GLY A 246 -19.18 -7.82 -15.37
C GLY A 246 -19.59 -6.74 -14.36
N THR A 247 -20.66 -6.98 -13.58
CA THR A 247 -21.11 -6.05 -12.52
C THR A 247 -20.11 -5.98 -11.37
N GLY A 248 -19.56 -7.10 -10.89
CA GLY A 248 -18.57 -7.12 -9.83
C GLY A 248 -17.31 -6.36 -10.23
N MET A 249 -16.83 -6.54 -11.47
CA MET A 249 -15.70 -5.77 -12.01
C MET A 249 -16.04 -4.26 -12.08
N ALA A 250 -17.23 -3.89 -12.54
CA ALA A 250 -17.65 -2.50 -12.62
C ALA A 250 -17.72 -1.81 -11.26
N LEU A 251 -18.18 -2.51 -10.21
CA LEU A 251 -18.17 -2.01 -8.83
C LEU A 251 -16.74 -1.71 -8.34
N ILE A 252 -15.80 -2.63 -8.60
CA ILE A 252 -14.38 -2.47 -8.25
C ILE A 252 -13.77 -1.30 -9.03
N VAL A 253 -14.05 -1.18 -10.33
CA VAL A 253 -13.58 -0.08 -11.19
C VAL A 253 -14.06 1.27 -10.65
N VAL A 254 -15.34 1.41 -10.35
CA VAL A 254 -15.91 2.66 -9.81
C VAL A 254 -15.30 3.00 -8.47
N LEU A 255 -15.16 2.02 -7.57
CA LEU A 255 -14.54 2.20 -6.27
C LEU A 255 -13.13 2.79 -6.40
N TYR A 256 -12.26 2.14 -7.17
CA TYR A 256 -10.85 2.59 -7.30
C TYR A 256 -10.69 3.83 -8.19
N ALA A 257 -11.59 4.10 -9.11
CA ALA A 257 -11.61 5.37 -9.84
C ALA A 257 -11.89 6.55 -8.90
N ILE A 258 -12.87 6.41 -8.00
CA ILE A 258 -13.16 7.40 -6.95
C ILE A 258 -11.94 7.60 -6.04
N VAL A 259 -11.33 6.51 -5.58
CA VAL A 259 -10.11 6.56 -4.77
C VAL A 259 -9.03 7.36 -5.47
N THR A 260 -8.73 7.04 -6.73
CA THR A 260 -7.64 7.65 -7.49
C THR A 260 -7.86 9.15 -7.73
N ILE A 261 -9.04 9.54 -8.21
CA ILE A 261 -9.34 10.92 -8.58
C ILE A 261 -9.31 11.84 -7.35
N ILE A 262 -10.00 11.44 -6.28
CA ILE A 262 -10.14 12.28 -5.09
C ILE A 262 -8.83 12.34 -4.30
N SER A 263 -8.05 11.26 -4.25
CA SER A 263 -6.79 11.23 -3.50
C SER A 263 -5.75 12.21 -4.06
N ILE A 264 -5.67 12.34 -5.38
CA ILE A 264 -4.77 13.31 -6.03
C ILE A 264 -5.16 14.74 -5.63
N GLY A 265 -6.45 15.08 -5.70
CA GLY A 265 -6.97 16.37 -5.22
C GLY A 265 -6.67 16.61 -3.73
N GLY A 266 -6.75 15.54 -2.92
CA GLY A 266 -6.45 15.60 -1.49
C GLY A 266 -4.99 15.92 -1.17
N GLY A 267 -4.06 15.45 -1.99
CA GLY A 267 -2.64 15.82 -1.87
C GLY A 267 -2.37 17.28 -2.24
N TYR A 268 -3.21 17.88 -3.07
CA TYR A 268 -3.10 19.29 -3.45
C TYR A 268 -3.67 20.26 -2.39
N LEU A 269 -4.58 19.79 -1.55
CA LEU A 269 -5.28 20.62 -0.56
C LEU A 269 -4.34 21.40 0.40
N PRO A 270 -3.26 20.81 0.98
CA PRO A 270 -2.33 21.55 1.82
C PRO A 270 -1.65 22.70 1.11
N LYS A 271 -1.34 22.56 -0.17
CA LYS A 271 -0.75 23.64 -0.98
C LYS A 271 -1.67 24.86 -1.03
N ILE A 272 -2.99 24.64 -1.20
CA ILE A 272 -3.97 25.72 -1.15
C ILE A 272 -3.94 26.43 0.20
N PHE A 273 -3.83 25.70 1.31
CA PHE A 273 -3.77 26.30 2.64
C PHE A 273 -2.49 27.10 2.86
N VAL A 274 -1.36 26.62 2.37
CA VAL A 274 -0.08 27.35 2.44
C VAL A 274 -0.13 28.63 1.58
N GLU A 275 -0.49 28.51 0.31
CA GLU A 275 -0.41 29.62 -0.65
C GLU A 275 -1.50 30.68 -0.44
N LYS A 276 -2.76 30.26 -0.18
CA LYS A 276 -3.88 31.20 -0.05
C LYS A 276 -4.13 31.69 1.37
N LYS A 277 -3.79 30.90 2.40
CA LYS A 277 -4.04 31.25 3.81
C LYS A 277 -2.76 31.54 4.60
N GLY A 278 -1.58 31.45 3.97
CA GLY A 278 -0.29 31.69 4.63
C GLY A 278 0.02 30.68 5.77
N MET A 279 -0.57 29.49 5.73
CA MET A 279 -0.36 28.48 6.78
C MET A 279 1.04 27.86 6.67
N ASN A 280 1.62 27.50 7.80
CA ASN A 280 2.80 26.65 7.82
C ASN A 280 2.48 25.30 7.15
N PRO A 281 3.38 24.70 6.33
CA PRO A 281 3.15 23.44 5.62
C PRO A 281 2.65 22.30 6.52
N TYR A 282 3.22 22.12 7.71
CA TYR A 282 2.78 21.12 8.69
C TYR A 282 1.32 21.35 9.12
N ASN A 283 0.95 22.58 9.47
CA ASN A 283 -0.41 22.91 9.88
C ASN A 283 -1.41 22.73 8.73
N GLY A 284 -1.02 23.10 7.50
CA GLY A 284 -1.82 22.87 6.30
C GLY A 284 -2.12 21.39 6.08
N ARG A 285 -1.12 20.51 6.28
CA ARG A 285 -1.30 19.06 6.19
C ARG A 285 -2.16 18.50 7.32
N MET A 286 -1.95 18.94 8.56
CA MET A 286 -2.78 18.51 9.70
C MET A 286 -4.24 18.89 9.51
N LEU A 287 -4.53 20.05 8.91
CA LEU A 287 -5.90 20.46 8.57
C LEU A 287 -6.48 19.62 7.43
N ALA A 288 -5.71 19.35 6.38
CA ALA A 288 -6.13 18.49 5.28
C ALA A 288 -6.42 17.06 5.80
N MET A 289 -5.54 16.51 6.65
CA MET A 289 -5.74 15.21 7.28
C MET A 289 -7.01 15.19 8.13
N LEU A 290 -7.32 16.23 8.87
CA LEU A 290 -8.59 16.31 9.61
C LEU A 290 -9.79 16.24 8.66
N ILE A 291 -9.79 17.00 7.57
CA ILE A 291 -10.86 16.96 6.58
C ILE A 291 -11.04 15.54 6.03
N PHE A 292 -9.96 14.88 5.64
CA PHE A 292 -10.02 13.52 5.11
C PHE A 292 -10.30 12.45 6.17
N ALA A 293 -10.08 12.72 7.46
CA ALA A 293 -10.48 11.84 8.56
C ALA A 293 -12.00 11.66 8.68
N PHE A 294 -12.80 12.59 8.15
CA PHE A 294 -14.24 12.48 8.10
C PHE A 294 -14.76 11.57 6.98
N PHE A 295 -13.96 11.31 5.93
CA PHE A 295 -14.39 10.46 4.82
C PHE A 295 -14.65 9.00 5.25
N PRO A 296 -13.81 8.33 6.04
CA PRO A 296 -14.08 7.00 6.54
C PRO A 296 -15.34 6.89 7.42
N LEU A 297 -15.83 7.97 8.04
CA LEU A 297 -17.11 7.95 8.74
C LEU A 297 -18.28 7.57 7.83
N LEU A 298 -18.17 7.86 6.53
CA LEU A 298 -19.18 7.46 5.55
C LEU A 298 -19.36 5.94 5.49
N ALA A 299 -18.35 5.15 5.88
CA ALA A 299 -18.44 3.68 5.90
C ALA A 299 -19.58 3.16 6.80
N LEU A 300 -20.00 3.93 7.81
CA LEU A 300 -21.18 3.62 8.62
C LEU A 300 -22.46 3.47 7.79
N PHE A 301 -22.55 4.13 6.66
CA PHE A 301 -23.70 4.10 5.75
C PHE A 301 -23.57 3.05 4.63
N ALA A 302 -22.40 2.42 4.46
CA ALA A 302 -22.18 1.45 3.38
C ALA A 302 -23.16 0.27 3.48
N GLN A 303 -23.21 -0.38 4.62
CA GLN A 303 -24.11 -1.51 4.88
C GLN A 303 -25.60 -1.10 4.88
N PRO A 304 -26.02 -0.07 5.65
CA PRO A 304 -27.42 0.32 5.70
C PRO A 304 -27.99 0.72 4.34
N LEU A 305 -27.28 1.52 3.56
CA LEU A 305 -27.74 1.96 2.24
C LEU A 305 -27.68 0.82 1.22
N GLY A 306 -26.63 -0.02 1.27
CA GLY A 306 -26.46 -1.15 0.37
C GLY A 306 -27.61 -2.16 0.52
N ILE A 307 -27.88 -2.60 1.73
CA ILE A 307 -28.93 -3.58 2.04
C ILE A 307 -30.31 -2.94 1.93
N GLY A 308 -30.51 -1.76 2.54
CA GLY A 308 -31.82 -1.10 2.57
C GLY A 308 -32.34 -0.69 1.19
N LEU A 309 -31.45 -0.34 0.26
CA LEU A 309 -31.79 0.00 -1.14
C LEU A 309 -31.56 -1.16 -2.10
N ASN A 310 -31.15 -2.33 -1.61
CA ASN A 310 -30.80 -3.51 -2.40
C ASN A 310 -29.88 -3.17 -3.59
N SER A 311 -28.81 -2.43 -3.33
CA SER A 311 -27.92 -1.92 -4.38
C SER A 311 -26.46 -1.89 -3.91
N ALA A 312 -25.60 -2.68 -4.57
CA ALA A 312 -24.16 -2.72 -4.31
C ALA A 312 -23.41 -1.43 -4.72
N TRP A 313 -24.03 -0.56 -5.51
CA TRP A 313 -23.43 0.69 -5.96
C TRP A 313 -23.21 1.67 -4.82
N TRP A 314 -24.10 1.72 -3.84
CA TRP A 314 -23.95 2.59 -2.67
C TRP A 314 -22.72 2.22 -1.85
N PRO A 315 -22.52 0.96 -1.43
CA PRO A 315 -21.29 0.55 -0.79
C PRO A 315 -20.05 0.80 -1.64
N ALA A 316 -20.11 0.57 -2.95
CA ALA A 316 -18.95 0.81 -3.83
C ALA A 316 -18.52 2.28 -3.83
N ILE A 317 -19.49 3.22 -3.94
CA ILE A 317 -19.22 4.66 -3.87
C ILE A 317 -18.71 5.05 -2.48
N ILE A 318 -19.35 4.58 -1.42
CA ILE A 318 -19.03 4.94 -0.04
C ILE A 318 -17.66 4.43 0.37
N ILE A 319 -17.36 3.16 0.08
CA ILE A 319 -16.02 2.58 0.34
C ILE A 319 -14.97 3.27 -0.53
N GLY A 320 -15.32 3.63 -1.78
CA GLY A 320 -14.47 4.43 -2.66
C GLY A 320 -14.13 5.80 -2.06
N LEU A 321 -15.12 6.51 -1.50
CA LEU A 321 -14.90 7.79 -0.81
C LEU A 321 -14.06 7.61 0.45
N ALA A 322 -14.33 6.59 1.26
CA ALA A 322 -13.55 6.28 2.45
C ALA A 322 -12.10 5.93 2.11
N GLY A 323 -11.88 5.13 1.06
CA GLY A 323 -10.57 4.80 0.54
C GLY A 323 -9.82 6.01 -0.05
N ALA A 324 -10.54 6.91 -0.70
CA ALA A 324 -9.99 8.19 -1.17
C ALA A 324 -9.50 9.06 -0.01
N GLY A 325 -10.30 9.10 1.08
CA GLY A 325 -9.91 9.74 2.34
C GLY A 325 -8.61 9.17 2.89
N HIS A 326 -8.45 7.82 2.87
CA HIS A 326 -7.20 7.17 3.26
C HIS A 326 -6.01 7.60 2.40
N GLN A 327 -6.12 7.52 1.10
CA GLN A 327 -4.99 7.81 0.20
C GLN A 327 -4.57 9.29 0.30
N ALA A 328 -5.53 10.22 0.40
CA ALA A 328 -5.25 11.62 0.67
C ALA A 328 -4.61 11.84 2.05
N TRP A 329 -5.09 11.16 3.09
CA TRP A 329 -4.49 11.13 4.43
C TRP A 329 -3.06 10.61 4.37
N SER A 330 -2.84 9.45 3.75
CA SER A 330 -1.54 8.79 3.65
C SER A 330 -0.50 9.68 2.96
N ALA A 331 -0.86 10.35 1.85
CA ALA A 331 0.02 11.28 1.15
C ALA A 331 0.48 12.44 2.04
N ASN A 332 -0.45 13.00 2.82
CA ASN A 332 -0.15 14.07 3.78
C ASN A 332 0.70 13.54 4.94
N LEU A 333 0.36 12.39 5.50
CA LEU A 333 1.07 11.76 6.61
C LEU A 333 2.52 11.45 6.25
N PHE A 334 2.80 10.84 5.09
CA PHE A 334 4.16 10.60 4.62
C PHE A 334 4.94 11.90 4.40
N SER A 335 4.26 12.94 3.92
CA SER A 335 4.92 14.23 3.66
C SER A 335 5.31 14.95 4.96
N THR A 336 4.60 14.72 6.10
CA THR A 336 4.98 15.29 7.39
C THR A 336 6.36 14.82 7.87
N ILE A 337 6.82 13.64 7.43
CA ILE A 337 8.17 13.14 7.77
C ILE A 337 9.23 14.13 7.27
N GLY A 338 9.10 14.58 6.00
CA GLY A 338 10.02 15.53 5.41
C GLY A 338 9.94 16.94 6.00
N ASP A 339 8.88 17.26 6.77
CA ASP A 339 8.77 18.53 7.49
C ASP A 339 9.39 18.48 8.88
N MET A 340 9.38 17.29 9.50
CA MET A 340 9.76 17.09 10.90
C MET A 340 11.18 16.54 11.07
N PHE A 341 11.74 15.90 10.04
CA PHE A 341 13.02 15.20 10.11
C PHE A 341 13.96 15.61 8.98
N PRO A 342 15.28 15.62 9.19
CA PRO A 342 16.27 15.86 8.16
C PRO A 342 16.20 14.77 7.06
N LYS A 343 16.59 15.13 5.83
CA LYS A 343 16.55 14.24 4.66
C LYS A 343 17.29 12.91 4.88
N SER A 344 18.32 12.91 5.74
CA SER A 344 19.10 11.71 6.13
C SER A 344 18.32 10.68 6.94
N MET A 345 17.19 11.06 7.55
CA MET A 345 16.36 10.19 8.41
C MET A 345 15.04 9.80 7.76
N VAL A 346 14.65 10.44 6.66
CA VAL A 346 13.31 10.30 6.04
C VAL A 346 12.98 8.84 5.73
N ALA A 347 13.89 8.10 5.09
CA ALA A 347 13.63 6.71 4.74
C ALA A 347 13.56 5.79 5.97
N THR A 348 14.41 6.05 6.98
CA THR A 348 14.38 5.30 8.26
C THR A 348 13.04 5.47 8.97
N ILE A 349 12.57 6.72 9.13
CA ILE A 349 11.28 7.01 9.77
C ILE A 349 10.12 6.43 8.95
N THR A 350 10.17 6.54 7.61
CA THR A 350 9.19 5.91 6.72
C THR A 350 9.11 4.40 6.93
N GLY A 351 10.27 3.74 7.07
CA GLY A 351 10.36 2.31 7.35
C GLY A 351 9.77 1.91 8.70
N ILE A 352 9.99 2.72 9.74
CA ILE A 352 9.39 2.53 11.08
C ILE A 352 7.86 2.60 11.00
N GLY A 353 7.33 3.65 10.38
CA GLY A 353 5.88 3.80 10.21
C GLY A 353 5.27 2.73 9.31
N GLY A 354 5.97 2.33 8.23
CA GLY A 354 5.53 1.24 7.37
C GLY A 354 5.44 -0.10 8.09
N MET A 355 6.36 -0.37 9.03
CA MET A 355 6.26 -1.55 9.91
C MET A 355 5.04 -1.45 10.82
N ALA A 356 4.79 -0.30 11.43
CA ALA A 356 3.64 -0.08 12.29
C ALA A 356 2.32 -0.25 11.53
N GLY A 357 2.22 0.32 10.31
CA GLY A 357 1.09 0.14 9.42
C GLY A 357 0.87 -1.33 9.01
N GLY A 358 1.96 -2.06 8.74
CA GLY A 358 1.89 -3.50 8.45
C GLY A 358 1.36 -4.32 9.62
N ILE A 359 1.75 -4.00 10.85
CA ILE A 359 1.20 -4.65 12.06
C ILE A 359 -0.29 -4.33 12.21
N GLY A 360 -0.70 -3.06 12.06
CA GLY A 360 -2.09 -2.65 12.09
C GLY A 360 -2.93 -3.38 11.03
N SER A 361 -2.40 -3.49 9.81
CA SER A 361 -3.02 -4.21 8.70
C SER A 361 -3.20 -5.70 8.98
N PHE A 362 -2.18 -6.34 9.54
CA PHE A 362 -2.27 -7.75 9.94
C PHE A 362 -3.39 -7.96 10.97
N LEU A 363 -3.42 -7.12 12.01
CA LEU A 363 -4.38 -7.26 13.10
C LEU A 363 -5.83 -7.06 12.61
N ILE A 364 -6.10 -6.02 11.82
CA ILE A 364 -7.47 -5.76 11.36
C ILE A 364 -7.93 -6.84 10.35
N ASN A 365 -7.08 -7.26 9.42
CA ASN A 365 -7.47 -8.26 8.42
C ASN A 365 -7.66 -9.65 9.05
N LYS A 366 -6.77 -10.05 9.98
CA LYS A 366 -6.90 -11.31 10.70
C LYS A 366 -8.13 -11.29 11.63
N GLY A 367 -8.33 -10.17 12.33
CA GLY A 367 -9.49 -9.95 13.20
C GLY A 367 -10.81 -9.94 12.43
N ALA A 368 -10.85 -9.27 11.28
CA ALA A 368 -12.03 -9.25 10.40
C ALA A 368 -12.38 -10.66 9.90
N GLY A 369 -11.40 -11.41 9.40
CA GLY A 369 -11.61 -12.80 8.95
C GLY A 369 -12.16 -13.70 10.07
N TRP A 370 -11.59 -13.60 11.28
CA TRP A 370 -12.09 -14.32 12.44
C TRP A 370 -13.52 -13.89 12.80
N LEU A 371 -13.77 -12.58 12.83
CA LEU A 371 -15.09 -12.04 13.16
C LEU A 371 -16.16 -12.48 12.16
N PHE A 372 -15.85 -12.51 10.86
CA PHE A 372 -16.79 -12.94 9.83
C PHE A 372 -17.14 -14.42 9.97
N THR A 373 -16.15 -15.29 10.21
CA THR A 373 -16.40 -16.71 10.46
C THR A 373 -17.21 -16.91 11.74
N TYR A 374 -16.89 -16.19 12.82
CA TYR A 374 -17.58 -16.29 14.10
C TYR A 374 -19.03 -15.80 13.98
N SER A 375 -19.25 -14.61 13.39
CA SER A 375 -20.59 -14.04 13.24
C SER A 375 -21.47 -14.86 12.29
N GLU A 376 -20.89 -15.40 11.21
CA GLU A 376 -21.58 -16.30 10.27
C GLU A 376 -22.03 -17.59 10.97
N GLY A 377 -21.18 -18.16 11.84
CA GLY A 377 -21.50 -19.36 12.62
C GLY A 377 -22.60 -19.17 13.66
N LEU A 378 -22.78 -17.95 14.18
CA LEU A 378 -23.87 -17.60 15.11
C LEU A 378 -25.19 -17.24 14.41
N GLY A 379 -25.16 -16.86 13.14
CA GLY A 379 -26.33 -16.45 12.40
C GLY A 379 -27.10 -15.32 13.12
N GLU A 380 -28.41 -15.46 13.30
CA GLU A 380 -29.28 -14.47 13.94
C GLU A 380 -28.93 -14.17 15.41
N ALA A 381 -28.18 -15.06 16.08
CA ALA A 381 -27.72 -14.82 17.45
C ALA A 381 -26.63 -13.74 17.53
N PHE A 382 -25.99 -13.41 16.42
CA PHE A 382 -25.07 -12.27 16.31
C PHE A 382 -25.73 -11.17 15.50
N SER A 383 -26.24 -10.14 16.17
CA SER A 383 -26.90 -9.00 15.52
C SER A 383 -26.29 -7.68 15.96
N VAL A 384 -25.97 -6.80 15.01
CA VAL A 384 -25.41 -5.47 15.25
C VAL A 384 -26.15 -4.45 14.40
N PHE A 385 -26.83 -3.50 15.03
CA PHE A 385 -27.68 -2.49 14.37
C PHE A 385 -28.76 -3.09 13.44
N GLY A 386 -29.26 -4.28 13.75
CA GLY A 386 -30.25 -4.98 12.93
C GLY A 386 -29.65 -5.73 11.72
N PHE A 387 -28.36 -5.91 11.67
CA PHE A 387 -27.67 -6.77 10.70
C PHE A 387 -27.21 -8.05 11.38
N ASP A 388 -27.67 -9.20 10.87
CA ASP A 388 -27.46 -10.50 11.49
C ASP A 388 -26.27 -11.23 10.87
N GLY A 389 -25.65 -12.10 11.66
CA GLY A 389 -24.59 -12.99 11.21
C GLY A 389 -23.41 -12.24 10.59
N LYS A 390 -22.99 -12.68 9.40
CA LYS A 390 -21.85 -12.09 8.67
C LYS A 390 -22.08 -10.61 8.31
N GLN A 391 -23.34 -10.19 8.09
CA GLN A 391 -23.68 -8.79 7.86
C GLN A 391 -23.36 -7.93 9.09
N GLY A 392 -23.70 -8.42 10.28
CA GLY A 392 -23.32 -7.78 11.54
C GLY A 392 -21.80 -7.71 11.71
N GLY A 393 -21.08 -8.76 11.31
CA GLY A 393 -19.61 -8.77 11.29
C GLY A 393 -19.01 -7.65 10.43
N TYR A 394 -19.50 -7.47 9.21
CA TYR A 394 -19.09 -6.34 8.34
C TYR A 394 -19.42 -4.99 8.98
N MET A 395 -20.60 -4.85 9.60
CA MET A 395 -20.99 -3.60 10.25
C MET A 395 -20.04 -3.22 11.39
N VAL A 396 -19.61 -4.18 12.22
CA VAL A 396 -18.59 -3.95 13.28
C VAL A 396 -17.29 -3.41 12.68
N VAL A 397 -16.80 -4.04 11.62
CA VAL A 397 -15.52 -3.59 11.00
C VAL A 397 -15.70 -2.21 10.37
N PHE A 398 -16.83 -1.90 9.73
CA PHE A 398 -17.09 -0.56 9.21
C PHE A 398 -17.14 0.49 10.34
N CYS A 399 -17.67 0.16 11.51
CA CYS A 399 -17.61 1.05 12.67
C CYS A 399 -16.17 1.32 13.13
N ILE A 400 -15.34 0.29 13.18
CA ILE A 400 -13.90 0.44 13.52
C ILE A 400 -13.21 1.32 12.48
N CYS A 401 -13.42 1.05 11.20
CA CYS A 401 -12.84 1.83 10.11
C CYS A 401 -13.27 3.30 10.15
N ALA A 402 -14.52 3.55 10.48
CA ALA A 402 -15.10 4.89 10.52
C ALA A 402 -14.41 5.81 11.52
N VAL A 403 -14.07 5.30 12.72
CA VAL A 403 -13.53 6.13 13.81
C VAL A 403 -11.99 6.17 13.85
N ALA A 404 -11.32 5.22 13.20
CA ALA A 404 -9.87 5.03 13.29
C ALA A 404 -9.06 6.30 12.94
N TYR A 405 -9.49 7.05 11.93
CA TYR A 405 -8.78 8.26 11.47
C TYR A 405 -8.92 9.43 12.43
N LEU A 406 -10.10 9.62 13.01
CA LEU A 406 -10.32 10.68 14.00
C LEU A 406 -9.55 10.39 15.28
N ILE A 407 -9.49 9.12 15.71
CA ILE A 407 -8.67 8.69 16.84
C ILE A 407 -7.18 8.95 16.54
N ALA A 408 -6.71 8.49 15.38
CA ALA A 408 -5.33 8.69 14.96
C ALA A 408 -4.96 10.19 14.93
N TRP A 409 -5.81 11.04 14.32
CA TRP A 409 -5.58 12.48 14.24
C TRP A 409 -5.52 13.13 15.61
N SER A 410 -6.41 12.76 16.52
CA SER A 410 -6.48 13.31 17.88
C SER A 410 -5.23 12.99 18.70
N ILE A 411 -4.62 11.82 18.48
CA ILE A 411 -3.39 11.42 19.18
C ILE A 411 -2.15 12.07 18.54
N MET A 412 -2.19 12.28 17.21
CA MET A 412 -1.08 12.87 16.45
C MET A 412 -0.92 14.36 16.70
N LYS A 413 -1.99 15.08 17.00
CA LYS A 413 -2.01 16.52 17.28
C LYS A 413 -1.41 16.83 18.64
#